data_727052028a67e65ef3b35acbe723f491
#
_entry.id   727052028a67e65ef3b35acbe723f491
#
_cell.length_a   1.000
_cell.length_b   1.000
_cell.length_c   1.000
_cell.angle_alpha   90.00
_cell.angle_beta   90.00
_cell.angle_gamma   90.00
#
_symmetry.space_group_name_H-M   'P 1'
#
loop_
_entity.id
_entity.type
_entity.pdbx_description
1 polymer ?
#
loop_
_entity_poly.entity_id
_entity_poly.type
_entity_poly.pdbx_seq_one_letter_code
_entity_poly.pdbx_strand_id
1 'polypeptide(L)'
;MWARSHNVVPVWREVLADLTTPVAAFARVVGDGEGFLLESVEHGERWSRWSFIGRHPQATLTARGRSVEVTGDIGVEIPRDDGILAALEVLLDHYQAPDMPDLPPLHGGLVGYLGYDVVREVEHLPAVPADDTGHPDAVVAFIGELAVYDHWRQRVSLISNVIVPAGVDDAELDRLYDEATERVDTLALDGTRSLAEPLVEPPVTDEKLPSVSSTMGADVYGAAVEAAREHILAGDIFQVVLAQRFDLELDADAFDLYRVLRQVNPSPYMYFLRHDGLEVVGGSPEPMVQLLDGRVVSRPIAGTRGRGETEEEDRRLAAELVEHPKEVAEHVMLVDLARNDVGRVVEFGSLHLDEMMTLERYSHVMHMTSQVSGDLAEGRTPIDVLRATLPAGTVSGAPKVRAMEIIDELEPVKRGPYAGVVGYLDFSGNIDTAITIRTMLVSGNRASVQAGAGIVADSVPTHEHQECENKARALLAAVPAARRMTAARRAMEEVQS
;
A
#
# COMPACT_ATOMS: atom_id res chain seq x y z
N MET A 1 30.83 15.57 -2.21
CA MET A 1 30.56 16.20 -0.90
C MET A 1 29.73 15.26 -0.03
N TRP A 2 28.58 14.77 -0.48
CA TRP A 2 27.67 13.91 0.28
C TRP A 2 28.28 12.56 0.69
N ALA A 3 29.08 11.92 -0.17
CA ALA A 3 29.76 10.64 0.09
C ALA A 3 30.73 10.63 1.31
N ARG A 4 30.99 11.78 1.93
CA ARG A 4 31.80 11.88 3.17
C ARG A 4 30.96 11.74 4.45
N SER A 5 29.65 11.92 4.35
CA SER A 5 28.72 11.92 5.50
C SER A 5 27.58 10.92 5.36
N HIS A 6 27.34 10.41 4.14
CA HIS A 6 26.27 9.48 3.84
C HIS A 6 26.81 8.33 3.00
N ASN A 7 26.24 7.16 3.16
CA ASN A 7 26.64 5.95 2.42
C ASN A 7 25.65 5.55 1.31
N VAL A 8 24.54 6.27 1.17
CA VAL A 8 23.65 6.19 0.00
C VAL A 8 23.60 7.58 -0.63
N VAL A 9 24.09 7.71 -1.84
CA VAL A 9 24.15 9.00 -2.54
C VAL A 9 23.41 8.89 -3.88
N PRO A 10 22.31 9.62 -4.08
CA PRO A 10 21.59 9.61 -5.33
C PRO A 10 22.39 10.37 -6.43
N VAL A 11 22.49 9.75 -7.59
CA VAL A 11 22.89 10.38 -8.85
C VAL A 11 21.67 10.48 -9.71
N TRP A 12 21.31 11.70 -10.16
CA TRP A 12 20.06 11.90 -10.86
C TRP A 12 20.13 12.89 -12.00
N ARG A 13 19.13 12.79 -12.89
CA ARG A 13 18.89 13.74 -13.97
C ARG A 13 17.40 13.99 -14.10
N GLU A 14 17.01 15.28 -14.26
CA GLU A 14 15.64 15.63 -14.62
C GLU A 14 15.45 15.66 -16.14
N VAL A 15 14.31 15.14 -16.59
CA VAL A 15 13.89 15.20 -17.99
C VAL A 15 12.42 15.65 -18.08
N LEU A 16 12.01 16.19 -19.23
CA LEU A 16 10.60 16.49 -19.50
C LEU A 16 9.80 15.21 -19.66
N ALA A 17 8.57 15.20 -19.15
CA ALA A 17 7.70 14.02 -19.14
C ALA A 17 6.27 14.28 -19.66
N ASP A 18 6.11 15.37 -20.43
CA ASP A 18 4.82 15.81 -20.98
C ASP A 18 4.22 14.87 -22.03
N LEU A 19 5.03 13.97 -22.62
CA LEU A 19 4.62 13.03 -23.67
C LEU A 19 4.43 11.59 -23.17
N THR A 20 4.52 11.33 -21.88
CA THR A 20 4.42 9.97 -21.35
C THR A 20 3.68 9.94 -20.02
N THR A 21 3.02 8.81 -19.74
CA THR A 21 2.34 8.56 -18.45
C THR A 21 3.19 7.62 -17.60
N PRO A 22 3.04 7.61 -16.27
CA PRO A 22 3.72 6.64 -15.41
C PRO A 22 3.46 5.18 -15.82
N VAL A 23 2.23 4.86 -16.23
CA VAL A 23 1.86 3.52 -16.73
C VAL A 23 2.66 3.15 -17.99
N ALA A 24 2.76 4.06 -18.95
CA ALA A 24 3.55 3.83 -20.17
C ALA A 24 5.04 3.72 -19.85
N ALA A 25 5.53 4.50 -18.90
CA ALA A 25 6.91 4.42 -18.44
C ALA A 25 7.20 3.09 -17.75
N PHE A 26 6.32 2.63 -16.85
CA PHE A 26 6.46 1.31 -16.21
C PHE A 26 6.56 0.19 -17.26
N ALA A 27 5.65 0.17 -18.23
CA ALA A 27 5.67 -0.83 -19.30
C ALA A 27 6.99 -0.80 -20.12
N ARG A 28 7.62 0.37 -20.29
CA ARG A 28 8.88 0.53 -21.01
C ARG A 28 10.11 0.14 -20.21
N VAL A 29 10.18 0.58 -18.95
CA VAL A 29 11.41 0.48 -18.15
C VAL A 29 11.46 -0.76 -17.28
N VAL A 30 10.30 -1.30 -16.87
CA VAL A 30 10.17 -2.53 -16.09
C VAL A 30 9.71 -3.70 -16.98
N GLY A 31 8.67 -3.49 -17.79
CA GLY A 31 8.09 -4.54 -18.62
C GLY A 31 7.60 -5.72 -17.78
N ASP A 32 8.06 -6.93 -18.13
CA ASP A 32 7.73 -8.18 -17.41
C ASP A 32 8.68 -8.45 -16.22
N GLY A 33 9.66 -7.58 -15.98
CA GLY A 33 10.61 -7.71 -14.88
C GLY A 33 10.03 -7.41 -13.51
N GLU A 34 10.83 -7.65 -12.49
CA GLU A 34 10.53 -7.24 -11.12
C GLU A 34 10.60 -5.72 -10.97
N GLY A 35 9.67 -5.18 -10.22
CA GLY A 35 9.59 -3.76 -9.97
C GLY A 35 8.25 -3.33 -9.40
N PHE A 36 8.09 -2.03 -9.29
CA PHE A 36 6.89 -1.45 -8.72
C PHE A 36 6.49 -0.14 -9.41
N LEU A 37 5.20 0.16 -9.30
CA LEU A 37 4.60 1.45 -9.63
C LEU A 37 3.75 1.88 -8.44
N LEU A 38 4.06 3.04 -7.86
CA LEU A 38 3.25 3.69 -6.84
C LEU A 38 2.74 5.01 -7.41
N GLU A 39 1.44 5.24 -7.37
CA GLU A 39 0.81 6.44 -7.92
C GLU A 39 -0.27 6.98 -6.99
N SER A 40 -0.52 8.28 -7.07
CA SER A 40 -1.78 8.86 -6.62
C SER A 40 -2.58 9.29 -7.85
N VAL A 41 -3.72 8.68 -8.09
CA VAL A 41 -4.53 8.89 -9.32
C VAL A 41 -5.72 9.81 -9.10
N GLU A 42 -6.02 10.13 -7.87
CA GLU A 42 -7.20 10.90 -7.53
C GLU A 42 -6.98 12.40 -7.70
N HIS A 43 -7.94 13.08 -8.35
CA HIS A 43 -7.89 14.52 -8.64
C HIS A 43 -8.21 15.37 -7.40
N GLY A 44 -7.39 15.24 -6.34
CA GLY A 44 -7.44 16.09 -5.17
C GLY A 44 -6.16 16.92 -5.05
N GLU A 45 -6.24 18.20 -4.74
CA GLU A 45 -5.12 19.15 -4.74
C GLU A 45 -3.97 18.79 -3.78
N ARG A 46 -4.13 17.84 -2.86
CA ARG A 46 -3.15 17.52 -1.81
C ARG A 46 -2.25 16.30 -2.06
N TRP A 47 -2.69 15.27 -2.81
CA TRP A 47 -2.04 13.95 -2.77
C TRP A 47 -1.42 13.49 -4.08
N SER A 48 -1.79 14.09 -5.22
CA SER A 48 -1.47 13.59 -6.56
C SER A 48 -0.20 14.15 -7.18
N ARG A 49 0.84 14.45 -6.37
CA ARG A 49 2.06 15.06 -6.92
C ARG A 49 3.01 14.06 -7.53
N TRP A 50 3.18 12.90 -6.90
CA TRP A 50 4.25 11.99 -7.24
C TRP A 50 3.75 10.64 -7.78
N SER A 51 4.46 10.10 -8.78
CA SER A 51 4.42 8.68 -9.12
C SER A 51 5.83 8.12 -9.15
N PHE A 52 6.01 6.94 -8.55
CA PHE A 52 7.31 6.29 -8.41
C PHE A 52 7.33 4.98 -9.18
N ILE A 53 8.34 4.79 -10.01
CA ILE A 53 8.61 3.55 -10.74
C ILE A 53 9.97 3.05 -10.32
N GLY A 54 10.05 1.86 -9.77
CA GLY A 54 11.32 1.22 -9.39
C GLY A 54 11.56 -0.05 -10.18
N ARG A 55 12.83 -0.30 -10.50
CA ARG A 55 13.29 -1.51 -11.16
C ARG A 55 14.64 -1.96 -10.62
N HIS A 56 15.06 -3.16 -11.00
CA HIS A 56 16.36 -3.74 -10.67
C HIS A 56 16.69 -3.56 -9.18
N PRO A 57 15.89 -4.14 -8.28
CA PRO A 57 16.19 -4.07 -6.85
C PRO A 57 17.61 -4.63 -6.62
N GLN A 58 18.39 -3.96 -5.78
CA GLN A 58 19.71 -4.41 -5.38
C GLN A 58 19.60 -5.71 -4.58
N ALA A 59 18.57 -5.78 -3.77
CA ALA A 59 18.19 -6.96 -3.01
C ALA A 59 16.69 -6.93 -2.73
N THR A 60 16.15 -8.10 -2.37
CA THR A 60 14.77 -8.22 -1.87
C THR A 60 14.78 -9.07 -0.61
N LEU A 61 14.07 -8.58 0.41
CA LEU A 61 13.81 -9.27 1.65
C LEU A 61 12.43 -9.92 1.57
N THR A 62 12.36 -11.21 1.85
CA THR A 62 11.10 -11.98 1.91
C THR A 62 10.96 -12.60 3.29
N ALA A 63 9.88 -12.30 4.00
CA ALA A 63 9.64 -12.82 5.33
C ALA A 63 8.51 -13.84 5.37
N ARG A 64 8.70 -14.90 6.17
CA ARG A 64 7.70 -15.91 6.53
C ARG A 64 7.79 -16.18 8.03
N GLY A 65 6.80 -15.73 8.78
CA GLY A 65 6.90 -15.63 10.23
C GLY A 65 8.08 -14.74 10.61
N ARG A 66 8.96 -15.26 11.45
CA ARG A 66 10.18 -14.51 11.87
C ARG A 66 11.40 -14.76 10.97
N SER A 67 11.31 -15.70 10.03
CA SER A 67 12.41 -16.00 9.11
C SER A 67 12.45 -14.99 7.97
N VAL A 68 13.63 -14.41 7.70
CA VAL A 68 13.86 -13.43 6.63
C VAL A 68 14.91 -13.97 5.66
N GLU A 69 14.49 -14.20 4.42
CA GLU A 69 15.36 -14.54 3.29
C GLU A 69 15.75 -13.26 2.54
N VAL A 70 16.97 -13.25 2.00
CA VAL A 70 17.47 -12.15 1.17
C VAL A 70 17.95 -12.70 -0.15
N THR A 71 17.40 -12.17 -1.22
CA THR A 71 17.89 -12.36 -2.59
C THR A 71 18.65 -11.10 -3.01
N GLY A 72 19.86 -11.24 -3.55
CA GLY A 72 20.73 -10.11 -3.87
C GLY A 72 21.70 -9.77 -2.74
N ASP A 73 22.30 -8.57 -2.80
CA ASP A 73 23.29 -8.11 -1.84
C ASP A 73 22.78 -6.88 -1.08
N ILE A 74 22.74 -7.00 0.24
CA ILE A 74 22.34 -5.90 1.13
C ILE A 74 23.56 -5.25 1.83
N GLY A 75 24.78 -5.73 1.59
CA GLY A 75 26.01 -5.12 2.09
C GLY A 75 26.20 -5.09 3.60
N VAL A 76 25.26 -5.60 4.40
CA VAL A 76 25.29 -5.61 5.87
C VAL A 76 24.62 -6.89 6.40
N GLU A 77 25.11 -7.39 7.54
CA GLU A 77 24.46 -8.50 8.22
C GLU A 77 23.17 -8.04 8.91
N ILE A 78 22.08 -8.76 8.68
CA ILE A 78 20.78 -8.52 9.32
C ILE A 78 20.36 -9.75 10.13
N PRO A 79 19.54 -9.57 11.17
CA PRO A 79 18.92 -10.70 11.87
C PRO A 79 18.00 -11.47 10.91
N ARG A 80 18.18 -12.80 10.85
CA ARG A 80 17.43 -13.66 9.91
C ARG A 80 16.23 -14.36 10.54
N ASP A 81 16.18 -14.43 11.87
CA ASP A 81 15.16 -15.17 12.63
C ASP A 81 14.41 -14.29 13.66
N ASP A 82 14.61 -12.96 13.60
CA ASP A 82 13.97 -12.00 14.50
C ASP A 82 12.81 -11.24 13.86
N GLY A 83 12.50 -11.55 12.59
CA GLY A 83 11.42 -10.94 11.84
C GLY A 83 11.84 -9.79 10.94
N ILE A 84 10.88 -9.36 10.09
CA ILE A 84 11.15 -8.34 9.07
C ILE A 84 11.40 -6.96 9.69
N LEU A 85 10.70 -6.60 10.77
CA LEU A 85 10.86 -5.29 11.40
C LEU A 85 12.28 -5.10 11.97
N ALA A 86 12.86 -6.15 12.56
CA ALA A 86 14.24 -6.12 13.05
C ALA A 86 15.26 -6.01 11.89
N ALA A 87 15.01 -6.71 10.78
CA ALA A 87 15.85 -6.63 9.60
C ALA A 87 15.83 -5.24 8.96
N LEU A 88 14.64 -4.64 8.83
CA LEU A 88 14.44 -3.29 8.27
C LEU A 88 15.08 -2.22 9.16
N GLU A 89 15.03 -2.38 10.49
CA GLU A 89 15.67 -1.46 11.45
C GLU A 89 17.18 -1.39 11.24
N VAL A 90 17.84 -2.55 11.09
CA VAL A 90 19.27 -2.61 10.78
C VAL A 90 19.60 -1.93 9.45
N LEU A 91 18.77 -2.13 8.42
CA LEU A 91 18.99 -1.49 7.12
C LEU A 91 18.84 0.03 7.18
N LEU A 92 17.81 0.53 7.87
CA LEU A 92 17.57 1.97 8.02
C LEU A 92 18.58 2.66 8.94
N ASP A 93 19.16 1.94 9.91
CA ASP A 93 20.26 2.45 10.74
C ASP A 93 21.58 2.50 9.94
N HIS A 94 21.83 1.48 9.13
CA HIS A 94 23.07 1.36 8.36
C HIS A 94 23.10 2.30 7.15
N TYR A 95 22.01 2.38 6.37
CA TYR A 95 21.94 3.16 5.14
C TYR A 95 21.36 4.54 5.41
N GLN A 96 22.17 5.57 5.11
CA GLN A 96 21.81 6.96 5.31
C GLN A 96 21.95 7.73 4.00
N ALA A 97 20.84 8.27 3.51
CA ALA A 97 20.78 9.18 2.37
C ALA A 97 20.68 10.63 2.84
N PRO A 98 21.24 11.61 2.10
CA PRO A 98 21.05 13.01 2.43
C PRO A 98 19.61 13.45 2.19
N ASP A 99 19.08 14.29 3.05
CA ASP A 99 17.87 15.05 2.74
C ASP A 99 18.22 16.09 1.66
N MET A 100 17.48 16.04 0.54
CA MET A 100 17.71 16.87 -0.64
C MET A 100 16.41 17.51 -1.10
N PRO A 101 16.18 18.82 -0.82
CA PRO A 101 14.92 19.50 -1.13
C PRO A 101 14.53 19.49 -2.62
N ASP A 102 15.50 19.26 -3.52
CA ASP A 102 15.26 19.18 -4.97
C ASP A 102 14.81 17.78 -5.43
N LEU A 103 14.94 16.77 -4.58
CA LEU A 103 14.51 15.40 -4.86
C LEU A 103 13.12 15.10 -4.29
N PRO A 104 12.45 14.07 -4.82
CA PRO A 104 11.18 13.58 -4.26
C PRO A 104 11.38 12.95 -2.87
N PRO A 105 10.31 12.80 -2.06
CA PRO A 105 10.38 12.24 -0.72
C PRO A 105 10.84 10.77 -0.68
N LEU A 106 10.74 10.04 -1.80
CA LEU A 106 11.38 8.76 -2.03
C LEU A 106 12.43 8.95 -3.13
N HIS A 107 13.70 8.86 -2.78
CA HIS A 107 14.81 8.92 -3.72
C HIS A 107 15.85 7.79 -3.50
N GLY A 108 15.68 6.99 -2.45
CA GLY A 108 16.48 5.80 -2.17
C GLY A 108 16.01 5.13 -0.90
N GLY A 109 15.74 3.82 -0.95
CA GLY A 109 15.21 3.14 0.22
C GLY A 109 14.62 1.77 -0.09
N LEU A 110 13.59 1.45 0.63
CA LEU A 110 12.91 0.16 0.64
C LEU A 110 11.45 0.34 0.21
N VAL A 111 10.97 -0.49 -0.72
CA VAL A 111 9.57 -0.46 -1.19
C VAL A 111 9.00 -1.86 -1.15
N GLY A 112 7.77 -2.00 -0.68
CA GLY A 112 7.13 -3.29 -0.64
C GLY A 112 5.85 -3.31 0.18
N TYR A 113 5.52 -4.48 0.71
CA TYR A 113 4.43 -4.64 1.65
C TYR A 113 4.86 -5.39 2.92
N LEU A 114 4.21 -5.06 4.01
CA LEU A 114 4.21 -5.82 5.26
C LEU A 114 2.78 -6.30 5.49
N GLY A 115 2.55 -7.61 5.48
CA GLY A 115 1.23 -8.21 5.66
C GLY A 115 0.71 -8.08 7.09
N TYR A 116 -0.55 -8.46 7.28
CA TYR A 116 -1.21 -8.41 8.58
C TYR A 116 -0.43 -9.16 9.67
N ASP A 117 0.07 -10.35 9.35
CA ASP A 117 0.74 -11.22 10.32
C ASP A 117 2.09 -10.70 10.83
N VAL A 118 2.65 -9.63 10.23
CA VAL A 118 3.83 -8.92 10.78
C VAL A 118 3.55 -8.36 12.18
N VAL A 119 2.29 -8.10 12.53
CA VAL A 119 1.92 -7.70 13.91
C VAL A 119 2.34 -8.73 14.96
N ARG A 120 2.50 -10.01 14.61
CA ARG A 120 2.97 -11.06 15.52
C ARG A 120 4.43 -10.93 15.95
N GLU A 121 5.17 -10.01 15.31
CA GLU A 121 6.50 -9.60 15.79
C GLU A 121 6.40 -8.61 16.96
N VAL A 122 5.27 -7.92 17.11
CA VAL A 122 5.01 -6.88 18.11
C VAL A 122 4.10 -7.37 19.23
N GLU A 123 3.01 -8.08 18.87
CA GLU A 123 1.97 -8.53 19.79
C GLU A 123 1.92 -10.07 19.85
N HIS A 124 1.63 -10.60 21.04
CA HIS A 124 1.44 -12.02 21.21
C HIS A 124 0.01 -12.45 20.92
N LEU A 125 -0.20 -13.07 19.76
CA LEU A 125 -1.50 -13.62 19.34
C LEU A 125 -1.43 -15.16 19.35
N PRO A 126 -2.13 -15.84 20.28
CA PRO A 126 -1.92 -17.27 20.53
C PRO A 126 -2.51 -18.19 19.45
N ALA A 127 -3.58 -17.77 18.79
CA ALA A 127 -4.24 -18.56 17.73
C ALA A 127 -3.76 -18.04 16.37
N VAL A 128 -3.16 -18.92 15.56
CA VAL A 128 -2.70 -18.57 14.20
C VAL A 128 -3.59 -19.29 13.21
N PRO A 129 -4.36 -18.60 12.36
CA PRO A 129 -5.16 -19.20 11.32
C PRO A 129 -4.32 -20.00 10.33
N ALA A 130 -4.94 -20.91 9.59
CA ALA A 130 -4.26 -21.73 8.60
C ALA A 130 -3.70 -20.88 7.44
N ASP A 131 -2.45 -21.15 7.05
CA ASP A 131 -1.88 -20.58 5.84
C ASP A 131 -2.15 -21.50 4.65
N ASP A 132 -3.12 -21.15 3.82
CA ASP A 132 -3.55 -21.94 2.67
C ASP A 132 -3.01 -21.41 1.33
N THR A 133 -2.43 -20.19 1.31
CA THR A 133 -1.87 -19.57 0.11
C THR A 133 -0.35 -19.68 0.03
N GLY A 134 0.32 -19.74 1.18
CA GLY A 134 1.77 -19.71 1.29
C GLY A 134 2.40 -18.39 0.80
N HIS A 135 1.64 -17.29 0.73
CA HIS A 135 2.20 -15.98 0.40
C HIS A 135 3.16 -15.51 1.50
N PRO A 136 4.25 -14.81 1.15
CA PRO A 136 5.11 -14.20 2.14
C PRO A 136 4.35 -13.23 3.06
N ASP A 137 4.70 -13.21 4.35
CA ASP A 137 4.17 -12.23 5.30
C ASP A 137 4.69 -10.81 5.00
N ALA A 138 5.87 -10.70 4.38
CA ALA A 138 6.38 -9.44 3.85
C ALA A 138 7.28 -9.65 2.62
N VAL A 139 7.26 -8.69 1.69
CA VAL A 139 8.23 -8.58 0.60
C VAL A 139 8.64 -7.12 0.49
N VAL A 140 9.94 -6.86 0.62
CA VAL A 140 10.51 -5.51 0.61
C VAL A 140 11.73 -5.47 -0.28
N ALA A 141 11.68 -4.65 -1.33
CA ALA A 141 12.76 -4.46 -2.29
C ALA A 141 13.66 -3.28 -1.89
N PHE A 142 14.96 -3.49 -1.87
CA PHE A 142 15.97 -2.43 -1.79
C PHE A 142 16.13 -1.81 -3.18
N ILE A 143 15.75 -0.54 -3.33
CA ILE A 143 15.61 0.11 -4.63
C ILE A 143 16.98 0.41 -5.23
N GLY A 144 17.20 -0.05 -6.47
CA GLY A 144 18.38 0.26 -7.28
C GLY A 144 18.20 1.50 -8.13
N GLU A 145 17.15 1.54 -8.93
CA GLU A 145 16.87 2.57 -9.92
C GLU A 145 15.43 3.06 -9.81
N LEU A 146 15.23 4.38 -9.92
CA LEU A 146 13.94 5.04 -9.82
C LEU A 146 13.69 5.99 -10.99
N ALA A 147 12.45 6.01 -11.49
CA ALA A 147 11.92 7.10 -12.31
C ALA A 147 10.75 7.73 -11.54
N VAL A 148 10.88 8.98 -11.12
CA VAL A 148 9.90 9.67 -10.29
C VAL A 148 9.27 10.83 -11.05
N TYR A 149 7.96 10.75 -11.25
CA TYR A 149 7.15 11.77 -11.90
C TYR A 149 6.74 12.85 -10.91
N ASP A 150 7.10 14.11 -11.17
CA ASP A 150 6.51 15.30 -10.55
C ASP A 150 5.40 15.84 -11.46
N HIS A 151 4.16 15.50 -11.16
CA HIS A 151 3.00 15.90 -11.96
C HIS A 151 2.76 17.42 -11.92
N TRP A 152 3.19 18.10 -10.87
CA TRP A 152 3.04 19.57 -10.77
C TRP A 152 4.04 20.31 -11.67
N ARG A 153 5.30 19.79 -11.72
CA ARG A 153 6.36 20.37 -12.55
C ARG A 153 6.43 19.76 -13.95
N GLN A 154 5.67 18.67 -14.21
CA GLN A 154 5.71 17.91 -15.47
C GLN A 154 7.12 17.43 -15.84
N ARG A 155 7.83 16.91 -14.85
CA ARG A 155 9.20 16.39 -14.98
C ARG A 155 9.31 14.99 -14.43
N VAL A 156 10.33 14.27 -14.88
CA VAL A 156 10.74 13.01 -14.31
C VAL A 156 12.17 13.13 -13.80
N SER A 157 12.38 12.75 -12.55
CA SER A 157 13.71 12.53 -11.99
C SER A 157 14.09 11.07 -12.20
N LEU A 158 15.14 10.84 -12.97
CA LEU A 158 15.75 9.52 -13.15
C LEU A 158 16.89 9.39 -12.14
N ILE A 159 16.83 8.42 -11.25
CA ILE A 159 17.71 8.32 -10.08
C ILE A 159 18.36 6.94 -10.07
N SER A 160 19.67 6.92 -9.82
CA SER A 160 20.44 5.71 -9.47
C SER A 160 21.21 5.97 -8.19
N ASN A 161 21.00 5.12 -7.17
CA ASN A 161 21.68 5.26 -5.90
C ASN A 161 23.08 4.63 -5.93
N VAL A 162 24.06 5.37 -5.45
CA VAL A 162 25.42 4.88 -5.20
C VAL A 162 25.51 4.45 -3.73
N ILE A 163 25.81 3.18 -3.51
CA ILE A 163 26.20 2.71 -2.18
C ILE A 163 27.71 2.97 -2.03
N VAL A 164 28.05 3.81 -1.08
CA VAL A 164 29.44 4.25 -0.83
C VAL A 164 30.08 3.37 0.22
N PRO A 165 31.09 2.54 -0.13
CA PRO A 165 31.79 1.70 0.84
C PRO A 165 32.59 2.54 1.86
N ALA A 166 32.73 2.02 3.08
CA ALA A 166 33.58 2.66 4.08
C ALA A 166 35.04 2.73 3.63
N GLY A 167 35.65 3.92 3.76
CA GLY A 167 37.07 4.12 3.46
C GLY A 167 37.40 4.17 1.97
N VAL A 168 36.40 4.37 1.10
CA VAL A 168 36.56 4.52 -0.35
C VAL A 168 37.44 5.73 -0.69
N ASP A 169 38.32 5.58 -1.68
CA ASP A 169 39.15 6.69 -2.18
C ASP A 169 38.44 7.48 -3.32
N ASP A 170 39.02 8.62 -3.70
CA ASP A 170 38.42 9.49 -4.71
C ASP A 170 38.32 8.80 -6.11
N ALA A 171 39.26 7.92 -6.46
CA ALA A 171 39.24 7.21 -7.75
C ALA A 171 38.10 6.19 -7.80
N GLU A 172 37.84 5.51 -6.71
CA GLU A 172 36.70 4.58 -6.60
C GLU A 172 35.39 5.33 -6.54
N LEU A 173 35.32 6.50 -5.89
CA LEU A 173 34.13 7.36 -5.93
C LEU A 173 33.80 7.84 -7.35
N ASP A 174 34.83 8.23 -8.13
CA ASP A 174 34.65 8.63 -9.52
C ASP A 174 34.10 7.45 -10.35
N ARG A 175 34.62 6.23 -10.15
CA ARG A 175 34.13 5.03 -10.83
C ARG A 175 32.66 4.73 -10.49
N LEU A 176 32.29 4.78 -9.20
CA LEU A 176 30.92 4.55 -8.74
C LEU A 176 29.95 5.62 -9.28
N TYR A 177 30.40 6.87 -9.38
CA TYR A 177 29.62 7.95 -9.98
C TYR A 177 29.40 7.74 -11.48
N ASP A 178 30.43 7.36 -12.23
CA ASP A 178 30.35 7.07 -13.66
C ASP A 178 29.39 5.91 -13.92
N GLU A 179 29.48 4.82 -13.15
CA GLU A 179 28.55 3.69 -13.24
C GLU A 179 27.10 4.09 -12.94
N ALA A 180 26.86 4.93 -11.95
CA ALA A 180 25.52 5.43 -11.64
C ALA A 180 24.99 6.33 -12.77
N THR A 181 25.86 7.13 -13.38
CA THR A 181 25.52 7.97 -14.53
C THR A 181 25.12 7.11 -15.73
N GLU A 182 25.86 6.04 -16.02
CA GLU A 182 25.52 5.09 -17.09
C GLU A 182 24.17 4.40 -16.82
N ARG A 183 23.85 4.05 -15.58
CA ARG A 183 22.53 3.49 -15.22
C ARG A 183 21.41 4.50 -15.45
N VAL A 184 21.60 5.77 -15.06
CA VAL A 184 20.63 6.84 -15.34
C VAL A 184 20.43 7.05 -16.84
N ASP A 185 21.51 7.02 -17.64
CA ASP A 185 21.42 7.13 -19.09
C ASP A 185 20.70 5.94 -19.72
N THR A 186 20.94 4.73 -19.22
CA THR A 186 20.24 3.51 -19.64
C THR A 186 18.75 3.60 -19.30
N LEU A 187 18.40 4.05 -18.09
CA LEU A 187 17.02 4.24 -17.68
C LEU A 187 16.29 5.27 -18.58
N ALA A 188 16.99 6.36 -18.95
CA ALA A 188 16.47 7.34 -19.89
C ALA A 188 16.22 6.74 -21.28
N LEU A 189 17.16 5.93 -21.78
CA LEU A 189 17.03 5.28 -23.08
C LEU A 189 15.89 4.27 -23.09
N ASP A 190 15.75 3.45 -22.04
CA ASP A 190 14.66 2.49 -21.90
C ASP A 190 13.30 3.19 -21.88
N GLY A 191 13.21 4.36 -21.26
CA GLY A 191 12.00 5.20 -21.27
C GLY A 191 11.57 5.68 -22.67
N THR A 192 12.45 5.59 -23.67
CA THR A 192 12.12 5.95 -25.07
C THR A 192 11.69 4.76 -25.94
N ARG A 193 11.69 3.52 -25.42
CA ARG A 193 11.27 2.34 -26.18
C ARG A 193 9.84 2.52 -26.71
N SER A 194 9.59 2.02 -27.92
CA SER A 194 8.22 1.99 -28.44
C SER A 194 7.39 0.93 -27.72
N LEU A 195 6.12 1.26 -27.45
CA LEU A 195 5.14 0.30 -26.93
C LEU A 195 4.19 -0.09 -28.06
N ALA A 196 4.09 -1.39 -28.31
CA ALA A 196 3.11 -1.96 -29.23
C ALA A 196 1.88 -2.41 -28.41
N GLU A 197 1.07 -1.44 -27.97
CA GLU A 197 -0.11 -1.69 -27.15
C GLU A 197 -1.39 -1.52 -27.97
N PRO A 198 -2.35 -2.46 -27.89
CA PRO A 198 -3.63 -2.33 -28.56
C PRO A 198 -4.48 -1.23 -27.94
N LEU A 199 -5.30 -0.57 -28.75
CA LEU A 199 -6.40 0.25 -28.26
C LEU A 199 -7.56 -0.67 -27.85
N VAL A 200 -7.97 -0.57 -26.60
CA VAL A 200 -9.04 -1.39 -26.03
C VAL A 200 -10.15 -0.48 -25.54
N GLU A 201 -11.40 -0.93 -25.70
CA GLU A 201 -12.57 -0.22 -25.20
C GLU A 201 -12.54 -0.12 -23.66
N PRO A 202 -12.98 1.00 -23.08
CA PRO A 202 -13.03 1.16 -21.63
C PRO A 202 -13.96 0.12 -20.97
N PRO A 203 -13.83 -0.10 -19.66
CA PRO A 203 -14.71 -0.98 -18.90
C PRO A 203 -16.18 -0.53 -19.04
N VAL A 204 -17.10 -1.49 -19.14
CA VAL A 204 -18.54 -1.25 -19.20
C VAL A 204 -19.16 -1.62 -17.86
N THR A 205 -20.08 -0.80 -17.37
CA THR A 205 -20.65 -0.90 -16.01
C THR A 205 -21.41 -2.22 -15.76
N ASP A 206 -22.00 -2.82 -16.80
CA ASP A 206 -22.86 -4.01 -16.68
C ASP A 206 -22.19 -5.30 -17.17
N GLU A 207 -20.87 -5.37 -17.22
CA GLU A 207 -20.16 -6.60 -17.59
C GLU A 207 -20.35 -7.69 -16.53
N LYS A 208 -20.48 -8.93 -17.01
CA LYS A 208 -20.60 -10.10 -16.13
C LYS A 208 -19.30 -10.28 -15.33
N LEU A 209 -19.41 -10.19 -14.02
CA LEU A 209 -18.30 -10.44 -13.12
C LEU A 209 -17.81 -11.90 -13.20
N PRO A 210 -16.51 -12.13 -12.90
CA PRO A 210 -15.97 -13.49 -12.79
C PRO A 210 -16.67 -14.25 -11.68
N SER A 211 -16.70 -15.58 -11.78
CA SER A 211 -17.11 -16.43 -10.68
C SER A 211 -16.02 -16.45 -9.64
N VAL A 212 -16.41 -16.37 -8.36
CA VAL A 212 -15.50 -16.41 -7.21
C VAL A 212 -15.93 -17.50 -6.24
N SER A 213 -14.97 -18.02 -5.46
CA SER A 213 -15.22 -18.86 -4.29
C SER A 213 -14.84 -18.11 -3.03
N SER A 214 -15.73 -18.06 -2.03
CA SER A 214 -15.42 -17.46 -0.74
C SER A 214 -14.82 -18.50 0.22
N THR A 215 -13.88 -18.06 1.06
CA THR A 215 -13.29 -18.91 2.12
C THR A 215 -14.28 -19.22 3.26
N MET A 216 -15.31 -18.42 3.43
CA MET A 216 -16.31 -18.58 4.50
C MET A 216 -17.72 -18.85 3.96
N GLY A 217 -18.12 -18.16 2.89
CA GLY A 217 -19.51 -18.16 2.43
C GLY A 217 -20.46 -17.46 3.42
N ALA A 218 -21.73 -17.31 3.03
CA ALA A 218 -22.70 -16.52 3.79
C ALA A 218 -23.00 -17.10 5.18
N ASP A 219 -23.15 -18.41 5.30
CA ASP A 219 -23.54 -19.06 6.55
C ASP A 219 -22.41 -19.02 7.60
N VAL A 220 -21.17 -19.32 7.19
CA VAL A 220 -20.01 -19.33 8.09
C VAL A 220 -19.66 -17.90 8.50
N TYR A 221 -19.66 -16.95 7.54
CA TYR A 221 -19.42 -15.55 7.85
C TYR A 221 -20.51 -14.99 8.78
N GLY A 222 -21.78 -15.34 8.53
CA GLY A 222 -22.89 -14.95 9.39
C GLY A 222 -22.76 -15.47 10.83
N ALA A 223 -22.32 -16.71 11.01
CA ALA A 223 -22.06 -17.26 12.33
C ALA A 223 -20.89 -16.54 13.04
N ALA A 224 -19.83 -16.19 12.31
CA ALA A 224 -18.72 -15.39 12.85
C ALA A 224 -19.16 -13.99 13.28
N VAL A 225 -20.05 -13.34 12.52
CA VAL A 225 -20.64 -12.04 12.90
C VAL A 225 -21.42 -12.16 14.21
N GLU A 226 -22.25 -13.20 14.39
CA GLU A 226 -22.98 -13.41 15.64
C GLU A 226 -22.04 -13.67 16.83
N ALA A 227 -20.99 -14.48 16.65
CA ALA A 227 -19.98 -14.71 17.69
C ALA A 227 -19.25 -13.41 18.07
N ALA A 228 -18.88 -12.58 17.09
CA ALA A 228 -18.28 -11.27 17.34
C ALA A 228 -19.23 -10.33 18.12
N ARG A 229 -20.53 -10.34 17.82
CA ARG A 229 -21.53 -9.56 18.56
C ARG A 229 -21.64 -10.02 20.02
N GLU A 230 -21.52 -11.32 20.29
CA GLU A 230 -21.51 -11.82 21.67
C GLU A 230 -20.31 -11.28 22.45
N HIS A 231 -19.11 -11.19 21.85
CA HIS A 231 -17.95 -10.54 22.47
C HIS A 231 -18.19 -9.05 22.76
N ILE A 232 -18.86 -8.34 21.84
CA ILE A 232 -19.20 -6.94 22.03
C ILE A 232 -20.21 -6.78 23.20
N LEU A 233 -21.26 -7.61 23.26
CA LEU A 233 -22.27 -7.58 24.31
C LEU A 233 -21.70 -8.00 25.67
N ALA A 234 -20.70 -8.87 25.70
CA ALA A 234 -19.94 -9.25 26.88
C ALA A 234 -19.02 -8.14 27.39
N GLY A 235 -18.73 -7.12 26.58
CA GLY A 235 -17.84 -6.01 26.92
C GLY A 235 -16.35 -6.28 26.65
N ASP A 236 -16.02 -7.31 25.86
CA ASP A 236 -14.65 -7.64 25.49
C ASP A 236 -14.06 -6.61 24.53
N ILE A 237 -14.88 -6.14 23.58
CA ILE A 237 -14.52 -5.19 22.51
C ILE A 237 -15.68 -4.24 22.22
N PHE A 238 -15.38 -3.12 21.55
CA PHE A 238 -16.40 -2.21 20.99
C PHE A 238 -16.73 -2.54 19.55
N GLN A 239 -15.71 -2.95 18.79
CA GLN A 239 -15.78 -3.25 17.36
C GLN A 239 -14.69 -4.26 16.98
N VAL A 240 -14.99 -5.12 16.00
CA VAL A 240 -14.01 -5.98 15.33
C VAL A 240 -14.29 -5.99 13.82
N VAL A 241 -13.25 -5.99 13.01
CA VAL A 241 -13.38 -6.11 11.55
C VAL A 241 -13.15 -7.56 11.15
N LEU A 242 -14.21 -8.22 10.70
CA LEU A 242 -14.14 -9.58 10.16
C LEU A 242 -14.06 -9.55 8.64
N ALA A 243 -13.13 -10.33 8.08
CA ALA A 243 -12.88 -10.38 6.65
C ALA A 243 -13.06 -11.79 6.08
N GLN A 244 -13.35 -11.87 4.79
CA GLN A 244 -13.35 -13.10 4.02
C GLN A 244 -12.63 -12.89 2.69
N ARG A 245 -12.01 -13.95 2.15
CA ARG A 245 -11.30 -13.94 0.88
C ARG A 245 -12.17 -14.52 -0.22
N PHE A 246 -12.09 -13.92 -1.41
CA PHE A 246 -12.74 -14.34 -2.64
C PHE A 246 -11.66 -14.73 -3.65
N ASP A 247 -11.60 -16.01 -3.99
CA ASP A 247 -10.64 -16.57 -4.92
C ASP A 247 -11.24 -16.75 -6.31
N LEU A 248 -10.44 -16.48 -7.35
CA LEU A 248 -10.86 -16.63 -8.75
C LEU A 248 -9.71 -17.10 -9.64
N GLU A 249 -10.05 -17.66 -10.79
CA GLU A 249 -9.10 -17.87 -11.88
C GLU A 249 -8.99 -16.57 -12.69
N LEU A 250 -7.76 -16.06 -12.82
CA LEU A 250 -7.44 -14.86 -13.57
C LEU A 250 -6.79 -15.23 -14.90
N ASP A 251 -7.53 -15.02 -15.99
CA ASP A 251 -7.04 -15.19 -17.36
C ASP A 251 -6.73 -13.81 -17.97
N ALA A 252 -5.91 -13.05 -17.25
CA ALA A 252 -5.45 -11.72 -17.64
C ALA A 252 -4.09 -11.44 -17.02
N ASP A 253 -3.32 -10.57 -17.65
CA ASP A 253 -2.09 -10.03 -17.08
C ASP A 253 -2.40 -9.10 -15.89
N ALA A 254 -1.63 -9.20 -14.83
CA ALA A 254 -1.86 -8.41 -13.61
C ALA A 254 -1.62 -6.90 -13.83
N PHE A 255 -0.72 -6.54 -14.75
CA PHE A 255 -0.52 -5.13 -15.08
C PHE A 255 -1.69 -4.56 -15.90
N ASP A 256 -2.30 -5.35 -16.80
CA ASP A 256 -3.53 -4.96 -17.47
C ASP A 256 -4.68 -4.77 -16.48
N LEU A 257 -4.75 -5.65 -15.46
CA LEU A 257 -5.71 -5.49 -14.36
C LEU A 257 -5.48 -4.16 -13.60
N TYR A 258 -4.23 -3.82 -13.28
CA TYR A 258 -3.87 -2.55 -12.68
C TYR A 258 -4.32 -1.35 -13.54
N ARG A 259 -4.06 -1.40 -14.84
CA ARG A 259 -4.44 -0.35 -15.81
C ARG A 259 -5.94 -0.11 -15.82
N VAL A 260 -6.75 -1.17 -15.73
CA VAL A 260 -8.21 -1.07 -15.65
C VAL A 260 -8.65 -0.58 -14.27
N LEU A 261 -8.03 -1.08 -13.20
CA LEU A 261 -8.37 -0.69 -11.83
C LEU A 261 -8.24 0.82 -11.60
N ARG A 262 -7.23 1.46 -12.19
CA ARG A 262 -7.06 2.92 -12.16
C ARG A 262 -8.25 3.71 -12.72
N GLN A 263 -9.08 3.11 -13.57
CA GLN A 263 -10.28 3.73 -14.15
C GLN A 263 -11.53 3.42 -13.35
N VAL A 264 -11.68 2.17 -12.88
CA VAL A 264 -12.91 1.74 -12.20
C VAL A 264 -12.92 2.07 -10.72
N ASN A 265 -11.73 2.17 -10.10
CA ASN A 265 -11.57 2.48 -8.67
C ASN A 265 -10.33 3.35 -8.43
N PRO A 266 -10.26 4.58 -8.98
CA PRO A 266 -9.16 5.50 -8.70
C PRO A 266 -9.08 5.77 -7.19
N SER A 267 -7.85 5.84 -6.66
CA SER A 267 -7.62 5.98 -5.22
C SER A 267 -6.35 6.81 -4.96
N PRO A 268 -6.22 7.43 -3.77
CA PRO A 268 -5.03 8.20 -3.40
C PRO A 268 -3.74 7.39 -3.41
N TYR A 269 -3.83 6.09 -3.13
CA TYR A 269 -2.71 5.16 -3.13
C TYR A 269 -2.99 4.03 -4.11
N MET A 270 -2.56 4.20 -5.36
CA MET A 270 -2.57 3.15 -6.36
C MET A 270 -1.20 2.48 -6.40
N TYR A 271 -1.16 1.15 -6.46
CA TYR A 271 0.09 0.40 -6.49
C TYR A 271 0.01 -0.86 -7.30
N PHE A 272 1.12 -1.13 -7.94
CA PHE A 272 1.45 -2.39 -8.59
C PHE A 272 2.85 -2.82 -8.15
N LEU A 273 2.97 -4.00 -7.54
CA LEU A 273 4.26 -4.58 -7.19
C LEU A 273 4.35 -5.96 -7.82
N ARG A 274 5.52 -6.28 -8.38
CA ARG A 274 5.81 -7.61 -8.95
C ARG A 274 7.13 -8.13 -8.39
N HIS A 275 7.06 -9.29 -7.75
CA HIS A 275 8.20 -9.98 -7.18
C HIS A 275 7.98 -11.48 -7.14
N ASP A 276 8.92 -12.27 -7.69
CA ASP A 276 8.96 -13.75 -7.64
C ASP A 276 7.61 -14.43 -7.94
N GLY A 277 6.92 -13.97 -8.99
CA GLY A 277 5.63 -14.53 -9.42
C GLY A 277 4.43 -14.16 -8.54
N LEU A 278 4.62 -13.29 -7.53
CA LEU A 278 3.54 -12.64 -6.79
C LEU A 278 3.39 -11.19 -7.27
N GLU A 279 2.16 -10.82 -7.60
CA GLU A 279 1.81 -9.47 -7.99
C GLU A 279 0.73 -8.91 -7.07
N VAL A 280 0.98 -7.70 -6.57
CA VAL A 280 0.07 -6.98 -5.68
C VAL A 280 -0.52 -5.81 -6.46
N VAL A 281 -1.82 -5.87 -6.72
CA VAL A 281 -2.56 -4.90 -7.54
C VAL A 281 -3.60 -4.22 -6.68
N GLY A 282 -3.40 -2.96 -6.33
CA GLY A 282 -4.30 -2.31 -5.39
C GLY A 282 -4.55 -0.83 -5.61
N GLY A 283 -5.63 -0.36 -4.97
CA GLY A 283 -6.03 1.03 -4.93
C GLY A 283 -6.59 1.38 -3.56
N SER A 284 -5.71 1.64 -2.58
CA SER A 284 -6.13 1.95 -1.21
C SER A 284 -6.63 3.39 -1.09
N PRO A 285 -7.81 3.59 -0.50
CA PRO A 285 -8.29 4.93 -0.19
C PRO A 285 -7.67 5.50 1.10
N GLU A 286 -6.96 4.69 1.88
CA GLU A 286 -6.63 5.02 3.25
C GLU A 286 -5.12 4.95 3.53
N PRO A 287 -4.47 6.08 3.87
CA PRO A 287 -3.11 6.08 4.39
C PRO A 287 -3.06 5.33 5.73
N MET A 288 -1.98 4.60 5.97
CA MET A 288 -1.73 4.00 7.28
C MET A 288 -1.04 5.01 8.20
N VAL A 289 0.18 5.36 7.86
CA VAL A 289 0.99 6.35 8.57
C VAL A 289 2.04 6.94 7.64
N GLN A 290 2.29 8.22 7.82
CA GLN A 290 3.38 8.94 7.19
C GLN A 290 4.34 9.45 8.25
N LEU A 291 5.63 9.41 7.93
CA LEU A 291 6.69 10.13 8.64
C LEU A 291 7.43 10.95 7.59
N LEU A 292 7.23 12.26 7.60
CA LEU A 292 7.84 13.18 6.64
C LEU A 292 8.52 14.30 7.42
N ASP A 293 9.81 14.50 7.17
CA ASP A 293 10.61 15.54 7.82
C ASP A 293 10.51 15.50 9.36
N GLY A 294 10.52 14.30 9.94
CA GLY A 294 10.42 14.07 11.38
C GLY A 294 9.00 14.21 11.97
N ARG A 295 7.97 14.48 11.15
CA ARG A 295 6.59 14.59 11.59
C ARG A 295 5.80 13.33 11.26
N VAL A 296 5.26 12.68 12.29
CA VAL A 296 4.36 11.52 12.19
C VAL A 296 2.94 12.02 11.92
N VAL A 297 2.26 11.46 10.92
CA VAL A 297 0.89 11.81 10.55
C VAL A 297 0.07 10.53 10.36
N SER A 298 -1.10 10.46 10.98
CA SER A 298 -2.13 9.44 10.75
C SER A 298 -3.44 10.11 10.40
N ARG A 299 -4.14 9.55 9.41
CA ARG A 299 -5.41 10.10 8.91
C ARG A 299 -6.53 9.07 8.95
N PRO A 300 -7.20 8.90 10.10
CA PRO A 300 -8.35 8.03 10.17
C PRO A 300 -9.48 8.54 9.26
N ILE A 301 -10.04 7.61 8.51
CA ILE A 301 -11.17 7.83 7.61
C ILE A 301 -12.31 6.95 8.11
N ALA A 302 -13.49 7.56 8.31
CA ALA A 302 -14.71 6.82 8.62
C ALA A 302 -15.92 7.47 7.96
N GLY A 303 -16.95 6.68 7.79
CA GLY A 303 -18.16 7.13 7.10
C GLY A 303 -17.93 7.36 5.60
N THR A 304 -18.79 6.81 4.80
CA THR A 304 -18.76 6.94 3.34
C THR A 304 -20.14 7.19 2.82
N ARG A 305 -20.29 8.13 1.89
CA ARG A 305 -21.50 8.32 1.08
C ARG A 305 -21.14 8.44 -0.38
N GLY A 306 -21.98 7.91 -1.24
CA GLY A 306 -21.90 8.17 -2.69
C GLY A 306 -22.11 9.65 -2.98
N ARG A 307 -21.63 10.10 -4.14
CA ARG A 307 -21.91 11.45 -4.65
C ARG A 307 -23.37 11.57 -5.07
N GLY A 308 -23.95 12.76 -4.89
CA GLY A 308 -25.29 13.07 -5.37
C GLY A 308 -25.31 13.28 -6.90
N GLU A 309 -26.41 12.93 -7.54
CA GLU A 309 -26.61 13.20 -8.98
C GLU A 309 -26.72 14.71 -9.27
N THR A 310 -27.13 15.49 -8.27
CA THR A 310 -27.22 16.94 -8.33
C THR A 310 -26.43 17.57 -7.18
N GLU A 311 -26.06 18.84 -7.34
CA GLU A 311 -25.33 19.60 -6.30
C GLU A 311 -26.14 19.73 -4.99
N GLU A 312 -27.47 19.80 -5.09
CA GLU A 312 -28.36 19.85 -3.93
C GLU A 312 -28.39 18.51 -3.19
N GLU A 313 -28.48 17.42 -3.92
CA GLU A 313 -28.40 16.07 -3.33
C GLU A 313 -27.04 15.78 -2.71
N ASP A 314 -25.95 16.18 -3.40
CA ASP A 314 -24.59 16.03 -2.88
C ASP A 314 -24.41 16.78 -1.55
N ARG A 315 -24.94 17.99 -1.42
CA ARG A 315 -24.97 18.75 -0.18
C ARG A 315 -25.82 18.09 0.92
N ARG A 316 -26.95 17.50 0.56
CA ARG A 316 -27.81 16.77 1.50
C ARG A 316 -27.11 15.52 2.05
N LEU A 317 -26.50 14.70 1.17
CA LEU A 317 -25.75 13.50 1.55
C LEU A 317 -24.53 13.85 2.42
N ALA A 318 -23.87 14.95 2.11
CA ALA A 318 -22.76 15.49 2.91
C ALA A 318 -23.19 15.88 4.33
N ALA A 319 -24.30 16.60 4.46
CA ALA A 319 -24.85 16.97 5.77
C ALA A 319 -25.29 15.74 6.55
N GLU A 320 -25.98 14.79 5.91
CA GLU A 320 -26.37 13.52 6.52
C GLU A 320 -25.18 12.76 7.08
N LEU A 321 -24.06 12.68 6.35
CA LEU A 321 -22.86 11.98 6.78
C LEU A 321 -22.27 12.57 8.08
N VAL A 322 -22.09 13.91 8.13
CA VAL A 322 -21.48 14.59 9.29
C VAL A 322 -22.41 14.67 10.50
N GLU A 323 -23.72 14.57 10.31
CA GLU A 323 -24.73 14.64 11.37
C GLU A 323 -25.18 13.26 11.87
N HIS A 324 -24.81 12.17 11.18
CA HIS A 324 -25.27 10.82 11.51
C HIS A 324 -24.60 10.32 12.81
N PRO A 325 -25.34 10.09 13.91
CA PRO A 325 -24.74 9.82 15.22
C PRO A 325 -23.83 8.59 15.27
N LYS A 326 -24.16 7.54 14.51
CA LYS A 326 -23.35 6.32 14.44
C LYS A 326 -22.01 6.55 13.73
N GLU A 327 -22.03 7.23 12.58
CA GLU A 327 -20.82 7.56 11.81
C GLU A 327 -19.88 8.46 12.62
N VAL A 328 -20.45 9.45 13.32
CA VAL A 328 -19.70 10.34 14.22
C VAL A 328 -19.08 9.57 15.38
N ALA A 329 -19.84 8.66 16.03
CA ALA A 329 -19.32 7.87 17.14
C ALA A 329 -18.18 6.92 16.71
N GLU A 330 -18.33 6.26 15.55
CA GLU A 330 -17.29 5.43 14.95
C GLU A 330 -16.04 6.24 14.62
N HIS A 331 -16.22 7.41 14.00
CA HIS A 331 -15.12 8.28 13.66
C HIS A 331 -14.34 8.79 14.89
N VAL A 332 -15.03 9.19 15.96
CA VAL A 332 -14.39 9.58 17.22
C VAL A 332 -13.57 8.43 17.81
N MET A 333 -14.07 7.20 17.76
CA MET A 333 -13.34 6.01 18.22
C MET A 333 -12.06 5.80 17.40
N LEU A 334 -12.11 5.93 16.07
CA LEU A 334 -10.93 5.79 15.21
C LEU A 334 -9.91 6.92 15.40
N VAL A 335 -10.37 8.15 15.63
CA VAL A 335 -9.49 9.28 15.98
C VAL A 335 -8.79 9.03 17.30
N ASP A 336 -9.50 8.51 18.32
CA ASP A 336 -8.88 8.22 19.62
C ASP A 336 -7.86 7.08 19.52
N LEU A 337 -8.14 6.07 18.70
CA LEU A 337 -7.17 5.01 18.40
C LEU A 337 -5.92 5.54 17.67
N ALA A 338 -6.09 6.40 16.65
CA ALA A 338 -4.97 7.05 15.97
C ALA A 338 -4.14 7.93 16.92
N ARG A 339 -4.80 8.66 17.83
CA ARG A 339 -4.11 9.44 18.88
C ARG A 339 -3.29 8.56 19.82
N ASN A 340 -3.84 7.40 20.20
CA ASN A 340 -3.13 6.43 21.02
C ASN A 340 -1.91 5.86 20.29
N ASP A 341 -2.07 5.46 19.03
CA ASP A 341 -1.00 4.86 18.23
C ASP A 341 0.15 5.87 17.96
N VAL A 342 -0.17 7.07 17.48
CA VAL A 342 0.80 8.15 17.24
C VAL A 342 1.44 8.61 18.57
N GLY A 343 0.64 8.74 19.63
CA GLY A 343 1.11 9.19 20.94
C GLY A 343 2.19 8.31 21.58
N ARG A 344 2.36 7.06 21.12
CA ARG A 344 3.41 6.14 21.61
C ARG A 344 4.81 6.47 21.09
N VAL A 345 4.92 7.26 20.02
CA VAL A 345 6.18 7.49 19.29
C VAL A 345 6.54 8.96 19.10
N VAL A 346 5.66 9.88 19.49
CA VAL A 346 5.92 11.31 19.33
C VAL A 346 6.36 11.98 20.64
N GLU A 347 7.00 13.12 20.55
CA GLU A 347 7.39 13.95 21.66
C GLU A 347 6.18 14.31 22.55
N PHE A 348 6.39 14.28 23.86
CA PHE A 348 5.34 14.64 24.81
C PHE A 348 4.92 16.11 24.63
N GLY A 349 3.63 16.29 24.32
CA GLY A 349 3.05 17.61 24.08
C GLY A 349 3.05 18.07 22.62
N SER A 350 3.65 17.29 21.68
CA SER A 350 3.60 17.59 20.25
C SER A 350 2.41 16.96 19.53
N LEU A 351 1.65 16.08 20.20
CA LEU A 351 0.48 15.45 19.61
C LEU A 351 -0.64 16.45 19.38
N HIS A 352 -1.04 16.60 18.12
CA HIS A 352 -2.11 17.50 17.71
C HIS A 352 -3.19 16.79 16.90
N LEU A 353 -4.41 17.27 17.03
CA LEU A 353 -5.53 16.98 16.15
C LEU A 353 -5.63 18.15 15.15
N ASP A 354 -5.01 18.02 14.00
CA ASP A 354 -4.90 19.13 13.02
C ASP A 354 -6.23 19.39 12.31
N GLU A 355 -6.95 18.31 12.00
CA GLU A 355 -8.27 18.36 11.36
C GLU A 355 -9.21 17.41 12.08
N MET A 356 -10.48 17.80 12.27
CA MET A 356 -11.50 16.97 12.90
C MET A 356 -12.77 16.94 12.07
N MET A 357 -13.18 15.74 11.63
CA MET A 357 -14.40 15.50 10.86
C MET A 357 -14.53 16.38 9.61
N THR A 358 -13.43 16.57 8.88
CA THR A 358 -13.42 17.28 7.61
C THR A 358 -14.02 16.39 6.53
N LEU A 359 -14.87 16.98 5.68
CA LEU A 359 -15.48 16.23 4.56
C LEU A 359 -14.59 16.33 3.32
N GLU A 360 -14.05 15.21 2.91
CA GLU A 360 -13.33 15.08 1.63
C GLU A 360 -14.24 14.51 0.55
N ARG A 361 -14.26 15.17 -0.61
CA ARG A 361 -15.06 14.77 -1.76
C ARG A 361 -14.19 14.25 -2.86
N TYR A 362 -14.47 13.03 -3.27
CA TYR A 362 -13.81 12.35 -4.37
C TYR A 362 -14.77 12.23 -5.57
N SER A 363 -14.33 11.64 -6.66
CA SER A 363 -15.14 11.55 -7.90
C SER A 363 -16.45 10.78 -7.70
N HIS A 364 -16.44 9.71 -6.90
CA HIS A 364 -17.59 8.79 -6.73
C HIS A 364 -18.12 8.72 -5.30
N VAL A 365 -17.34 9.13 -4.32
CA VAL A 365 -17.66 9.06 -2.89
C VAL A 365 -17.23 10.32 -2.16
N MET A 366 -17.75 10.50 -0.95
CA MET A 366 -17.26 11.44 0.04
C MET A 366 -17.00 10.71 1.35
N HIS A 367 -15.96 11.13 2.06
CA HIS A 367 -15.54 10.57 3.34
C HIS A 367 -15.45 11.64 4.41
N MET A 368 -15.66 11.23 5.65
CA MET A 368 -15.33 12.04 6.82
C MET A 368 -13.91 11.67 7.27
N THR A 369 -13.01 12.65 7.34
CA THR A 369 -11.59 12.47 7.66
C THR A 369 -11.19 13.31 8.86
N SER A 370 -10.18 12.86 9.58
CA SER A 370 -9.48 13.64 10.60
C SER A 370 -7.97 13.46 10.44
N GLN A 371 -7.18 14.34 11.02
CA GLN A 371 -5.72 14.23 10.97
C GLN A 371 -5.13 14.38 12.36
N VAL A 372 -4.35 13.38 12.77
CA VAL A 372 -3.57 13.36 14.00
C VAL A 372 -2.10 13.42 13.63
N SER A 373 -1.33 14.30 14.24
CA SER A 373 0.09 14.42 13.98
C SER A 373 0.90 14.72 15.23
N GLY A 374 2.22 14.50 15.16
CA GLY A 374 3.16 14.84 16.22
C GLY A 374 4.61 14.73 15.73
N ASP A 375 5.53 15.36 16.43
CA ASP A 375 6.94 15.32 16.10
C ASP A 375 7.55 14.02 16.65
N LEU A 376 8.31 13.28 15.83
CA LEU A 376 8.92 12.01 16.24
C LEU A 376 9.82 12.23 17.46
N ALA A 377 9.64 11.42 18.49
CA ALA A 377 10.41 11.55 19.72
C ALA A 377 11.89 11.20 19.51
N GLU A 378 12.79 11.89 20.24
CA GLU A 378 14.22 11.61 20.19
C GLU A 378 14.50 10.13 20.50
N GLY A 379 15.34 9.49 19.68
CA GLY A 379 15.70 8.08 19.80
C GLY A 379 14.65 7.10 19.27
N ARG A 380 13.54 7.58 18.71
CA ARG A 380 12.57 6.75 17.96
C ARG A 380 12.96 6.66 16.50
N THR A 381 12.66 5.50 15.92
CA THR A 381 13.00 5.16 14.53
C THR A 381 11.74 5.10 13.66
N PRO A 382 11.89 5.16 12.32
CA PRO A 382 10.79 4.85 11.40
C PRO A 382 10.13 3.50 11.67
N ILE A 383 10.88 2.50 12.13
CA ILE A 383 10.32 1.18 12.47
C ILE A 383 9.50 1.22 13.77
N ASP A 384 9.85 2.07 14.73
CA ASP A 384 9.01 2.29 15.91
C ASP A 384 7.63 2.86 15.53
N VAL A 385 7.58 3.74 14.51
CA VAL A 385 6.31 4.26 13.98
C VAL A 385 5.45 3.12 13.43
N LEU A 386 6.02 2.22 12.62
CA LEU A 386 5.30 1.05 12.12
C LEU A 386 4.85 0.11 13.25
N ARG A 387 5.74 -0.19 14.22
CA ARG A 387 5.39 -1.02 15.39
C ARG A 387 4.22 -0.45 16.20
N ALA A 388 4.14 0.86 16.33
CA ALA A 388 3.08 1.52 17.09
C ALA A 388 1.73 1.53 16.37
N THR A 389 1.75 1.56 15.04
CA THR A 389 0.55 1.78 14.22
C THR A 389 -0.03 0.50 13.62
N LEU A 390 0.79 -0.54 13.34
CA LEU A 390 0.35 -1.81 12.76
C LEU A 390 -0.48 -2.66 13.74
N PRO A 391 -1.58 -3.30 13.22
CA PRO A 391 -2.33 -2.95 12.03
C PRO A 391 -3.26 -1.75 12.30
N ALA A 392 -3.81 -1.15 11.23
CA ALA A 392 -4.79 -0.06 11.38
C ALA A 392 -6.03 -0.51 12.15
N GLY A 393 -6.60 0.41 12.92
CA GLY A 393 -7.85 0.16 13.66
C GLY A 393 -9.03 -0.12 12.75
N THR A 394 -9.06 0.50 11.57
CA THR A 394 -10.09 0.35 10.54
C THR A 394 -10.14 -1.04 9.90
N VAL A 395 -9.11 -1.87 10.13
CA VAL A 395 -9.06 -3.26 9.65
C VAL A 395 -8.85 -4.27 10.79
N SER A 396 -8.80 -3.83 12.04
CA SER A 396 -8.68 -4.70 13.23
C SER A 396 -9.85 -4.51 14.19
N GLY A 397 -9.88 -3.46 14.96
CA GLY A 397 -10.96 -3.12 15.90
C GLY A 397 -10.45 -2.47 17.18
N ALA A 398 -11.35 -2.33 18.16
CA ALA A 398 -11.07 -1.66 19.41
C ALA A 398 -11.67 -2.41 20.62
N PRO A 399 -10.89 -2.69 21.68
CA PRO A 399 -9.44 -2.52 21.81
C PRO A 399 -8.64 -3.42 20.87
N LYS A 400 -7.53 -2.90 20.29
CA LYS A 400 -6.80 -3.50 19.15
C LYS A 400 -6.38 -4.95 19.39
N VAL A 401 -5.67 -5.26 20.48
CA VAL A 401 -5.14 -6.61 20.75
C VAL A 401 -6.28 -7.63 20.90
N ARG A 402 -7.32 -7.32 21.69
CA ARG A 402 -8.44 -8.24 21.86
C ARG A 402 -9.22 -8.46 20.55
N ALA A 403 -9.40 -7.42 19.76
CA ALA A 403 -10.01 -7.55 18.43
C ALA A 403 -9.19 -8.50 17.51
N MET A 404 -7.86 -8.40 17.53
CA MET A 404 -6.98 -9.29 16.75
C MET A 404 -7.05 -10.76 17.23
N GLU A 405 -7.15 -11.00 18.55
CA GLU A 405 -7.38 -12.36 19.08
C GLU A 405 -8.70 -12.96 18.56
N ILE A 406 -9.77 -12.17 18.55
CA ILE A 406 -11.09 -12.59 18.05
C ILE A 406 -11.06 -12.82 16.53
N ILE A 407 -10.31 -12.02 15.76
CA ILE A 407 -10.10 -12.23 14.34
C ILE A 407 -9.45 -13.60 14.11
N ASP A 408 -8.39 -13.92 14.85
CA ASP A 408 -7.70 -15.20 14.76
C ASP A 408 -8.58 -16.40 15.11
N GLU A 409 -9.53 -16.22 16.05
CA GLU A 409 -10.48 -17.25 16.44
C GLU A 409 -11.57 -17.50 15.39
N LEU A 410 -11.98 -16.45 14.65
CA LEU A 410 -13.16 -16.49 13.78
C LEU A 410 -12.84 -16.58 12.29
N GLU A 411 -11.67 -16.13 11.84
CA GLU A 411 -11.26 -16.24 10.44
C GLU A 411 -10.52 -17.58 10.22
N PRO A 412 -10.93 -18.39 9.22
CA PRO A 412 -10.38 -19.73 9.05
C PRO A 412 -8.98 -19.77 8.45
N VAL A 413 -8.57 -18.68 7.76
CA VAL A 413 -7.29 -18.57 7.04
C VAL A 413 -6.59 -17.27 7.33
N LYS A 414 -5.27 -17.26 7.18
CA LYS A 414 -4.45 -16.05 7.29
C LYS A 414 -4.90 -14.96 6.32
N ARG A 415 -4.71 -13.72 6.73
CA ARG A 415 -5.00 -12.53 5.91
C ARG A 415 -3.94 -12.27 4.84
N GLY A 416 -2.70 -12.71 5.06
CA GLY A 416 -1.57 -12.39 4.19
C GLY A 416 -1.34 -10.88 4.05
N PRO A 417 -1.12 -10.35 2.84
CA PRO A 417 -0.96 -8.92 2.61
C PRO A 417 -2.17 -8.05 2.98
N TYR A 418 -3.39 -8.58 2.92
CA TYR A 418 -4.61 -7.83 3.28
C TYR A 418 -4.56 -7.33 4.73
N ALA A 419 -5.00 -6.10 4.96
CA ALA A 419 -4.99 -5.41 6.26
C ALA A 419 -3.59 -5.14 6.84
N GLY A 420 -2.53 -5.42 6.09
CA GLY A 420 -1.19 -4.93 6.34
C GLY A 420 -0.96 -3.55 5.73
N VAL A 421 0.28 -3.25 5.34
CA VAL A 421 0.66 -1.99 4.70
C VAL A 421 1.45 -2.21 3.43
N VAL A 422 1.36 -1.26 2.51
CA VAL A 422 2.14 -1.15 1.29
C VAL A 422 2.67 0.27 1.16
N GLY A 423 3.91 0.43 0.74
CA GLY A 423 4.51 1.75 0.59
C GLY A 423 6.03 1.72 0.60
N TYR A 424 6.64 2.78 1.12
CA TYR A 424 8.09 2.92 1.14
C TYR A 424 8.64 3.41 2.47
N LEU A 425 9.93 3.10 2.68
CA LEU A 425 10.78 3.62 3.74
C LEU A 425 12.03 4.18 3.07
N ASP A 426 12.20 5.51 3.08
CA ASP A 426 13.35 6.17 2.47
C ASP A 426 14.55 6.22 3.43
N PHE A 427 15.77 6.12 2.92
CA PHE A 427 17.00 6.19 3.73
C PHE A 427 17.31 7.60 4.27
N SER A 428 16.55 8.62 3.89
CA SER A 428 16.56 9.92 4.56
C SER A 428 15.68 9.97 5.82
N GLY A 429 14.95 8.87 6.12
CA GLY A 429 14.09 8.73 7.29
C GLY A 429 12.60 8.93 7.04
N ASN A 430 12.18 9.18 5.80
CA ASN A 430 10.77 9.33 5.43
C ASN A 430 10.07 7.98 5.28
N ILE A 431 8.78 7.93 5.66
CA ILE A 431 7.87 6.80 5.41
C ILE A 431 6.58 7.34 4.80
N ASP A 432 6.05 6.61 3.83
CA ASP A 432 4.67 6.80 3.39
C ASP A 432 4.07 5.42 3.07
N THR A 433 3.01 5.06 3.81
CA THR A 433 2.36 3.76 3.72
C THR A 433 0.85 3.88 3.69
N ALA A 434 0.23 3.00 2.91
CA ALA A 434 -1.22 2.82 2.85
C ALA A 434 -1.62 1.46 3.42
N ILE A 435 -2.82 1.36 3.94
CA ILE A 435 -3.41 0.08 4.37
C ILE A 435 -3.65 -0.78 3.12
N THR A 436 -3.23 -2.04 3.16
CA THR A 436 -3.45 -2.97 2.04
C THR A 436 -4.90 -3.45 2.03
N ILE A 437 -5.78 -2.62 1.50
CA ILE A 437 -7.20 -2.89 1.23
C ILE A 437 -7.51 -2.56 -0.23
N ARG A 438 -8.66 -3.01 -0.73
CA ARG A 438 -9.00 -2.83 -2.15
C ARG A 438 -7.88 -3.33 -3.06
N THR A 439 -7.38 -4.53 -2.72
CA THR A 439 -6.18 -5.13 -3.31
C THR A 439 -6.50 -6.53 -3.82
N MET A 440 -6.02 -6.82 -5.00
CA MET A 440 -5.99 -8.15 -5.58
C MET A 440 -4.57 -8.69 -5.56
N LEU A 441 -4.40 -9.90 -5.05
CA LEU A 441 -3.16 -10.65 -5.13
C LEU A 441 -3.25 -11.59 -6.31
N VAL A 442 -2.21 -11.60 -7.14
CA VAL A 442 -2.13 -12.45 -8.32
C VAL A 442 -0.90 -13.33 -8.23
N SER A 443 -1.09 -14.64 -8.43
CA SER A 443 -0.01 -15.63 -8.49
C SER A 443 -0.32 -16.61 -9.60
N GLY A 444 0.44 -16.55 -10.70
CA GLY A 444 0.16 -17.31 -11.91
C GLY A 444 -1.21 -16.99 -12.49
N ASN A 445 -2.08 -17.99 -12.62
CA ASN A 445 -3.45 -17.83 -13.12
C ASN A 445 -4.50 -17.72 -11.99
N ARG A 446 -4.08 -17.53 -10.75
CA ARG A 446 -4.97 -17.35 -9.61
C ARG A 446 -4.92 -15.93 -9.11
N ALA A 447 -6.07 -15.43 -8.71
CA ALA A 447 -6.17 -14.14 -8.04
C ALA A 447 -7.08 -14.25 -6.82
N SER A 448 -6.85 -13.40 -5.84
CA SER A 448 -7.67 -13.32 -4.65
C SER A 448 -7.92 -11.86 -4.25
N VAL A 449 -9.12 -11.61 -3.76
CA VAL A 449 -9.53 -10.33 -3.16
C VAL A 449 -10.01 -10.61 -1.76
N GLN A 450 -9.54 -9.86 -0.77
CA GLN A 450 -10.05 -9.94 0.60
C GLN A 450 -10.77 -8.64 0.97
N ALA A 451 -11.89 -8.79 1.67
CA ALA A 451 -12.70 -7.68 2.12
C ALA A 451 -13.35 -8.00 3.46
N GLY A 452 -13.50 -6.97 4.31
CA GLY A 452 -14.06 -7.10 5.64
C GLY A 452 -15.09 -6.00 5.94
N ALA A 453 -15.89 -6.27 6.96
CA ALA A 453 -16.85 -5.35 7.52
C ALA A 453 -16.62 -5.15 9.02
N GLY A 454 -16.88 -3.94 9.53
CA GLY A 454 -16.77 -3.58 10.93
C GLY A 454 -18.01 -4.03 11.72
N ILE A 455 -17.84 -5.01 12.59
CA ILE A 455 -18.93 -5.59 13.39
C ILE A 455 -19.10 -4.81 14.68
N VAL A 456 -20.32 -4.36 14.94
CA VAL A 456 -20.75 -3.66 16.14
C VAL A 456 -22.01 -4.34 16.73
N ALA A 457 -22.47 -3.91 17.88
CA ALA A 457 -23.58 -4.56 18.61
C ALA A 457 -24.88 -4.72 17.79
N ASP A 458 -25.18 -3.79 16.90
CA ASP A 458 -26.38 -3.78 16.04
C ASP A 458 -26.12 -4.30 14.62
N SER A 459 -24.94 -4.86 14.33
CA SER A 459 -24.62 -5.46 13.04
C SER A 459 -25.58 -6.62 12.69
N VAL A 460 -25.94 -6.69 11.40
CA VAL A 460 -26.81 -7.74 10.87
C VAL A 460 -25.99 -8.63 9.94
N PRO A 461 -25.86 -9.95 10.21
CA PRO A 461 -24.97 -10.86 9.50
C PRO A 461 -25.08 -10.78 7.97
N THR A 462 -26.32 -10.73 7.44
CA THR A 462 -26.55 -10.65 6.00
C THR A 462 -26.10 -9.33 5.39
N HIS A 463 -26.20 -8.22 6.13
CA HIS A 463 -25.75 -6.91 5.65
C HIS A 463 -24.22 -6.84 5.64
N GLU A 464 -23.56 -7.35 6.67
CA GLU A 464 -22.09 -7.36 6.76
C GLU A 464 -21.47 -8.27 5.69
N HIS A 465 -22.08 -9.43 5.43
CA HIS A 465 -21.68 -10.29 4.32
C HIS A 465 -21.81 -9.58 2.97
N GLN A 466 -22.95 -8.92 2.73
CA GLN A 466 -23.17 -8.15 1.50
C GLN A 466 -22.19 -6.99 1.36
N GLU A 467 -21.79 -6.36 2.46
CA GLU A 467 -20.76 -5.31 2.46
C GLU A 467 -19.41 -5.84 1.97
N CYS A 468 -18.98 -7.01 2.47
CA CYS A 468 -17.76 -7.68 1.99
C CYS A 468 -17.83 -7.97 0.48
N GLU A 469 -18.97 -8.53 0.00
CA GLU A 469 -19.18 -8.79 -1.42
C GLU A 469 -19.12 -7.49 -2.26
N ASN A 470 -19.74 -6.42 -1.79
CA ASN A 470 -19.75 -5.13 -2.48
C ASN A 470 -18.34 -4.52 -2.57
N LYS A 471 -17.55 -4.64 -1.48
CA LYS A 471 -16.15 -4.20 -1.47
C LYS A 471 -15.29 -5.02 -2.44
N ALA A 472 -15.47 -6.33 -2.50
CA ALA A 472 -14.76 -7.19 -3.45
C ALA A 472 -15.21 -6.92 -4.89
N ARG A 473 -16.50 -6.68 -5.12
CA ARG A 473 -17.09 -6.38 -6.44
C ARG A 473 -16.41 -5.21 -7.13
N ALA A 474 -16.01 -4.18 -6.39
CA ALA A 474 -15.33 -3.01 -6.94
C ALA A 474 -14.01 -3.37 -7.67
N LEU A 475 -13.28 -4.40 -7.19
CA LEU A 475 -12.07 -4.89 -7.84
C LEU A 475 -12.40 -5.91 -8.95
N LEU A 476 -13.35 -6.80 -8.69
CA LEU A 476 -13.76 -7.82 -9.65
C LEU A 476 -14.32 -7.21 -10.95
N ALA A 477 -14.85 -6.00 -10.89
CA ALA A 477 -15.32 -5.25 -12.06
C ALA A 477 -14.19 -4.90 -13.06
N ALA A 478 -12.93 -4.88 -12.62
CA ALA A 478 -11.81 -4.65 -13.50
C ALA A 478 -11.44 -5.89 -14.36
N VAL A 479 -11.78 -7.09 -13.91
CA VAL A 479 -11.31 -8.35 -14.52
C VAL A 479 -11.78 -8.53 -15.98
N PRO A 480 -13.05 -8.29 -16.35
CA PRO A 480 -13.49 -8.51 -17.74
C PRO A 480 -12.74 -7.64 -18.75
N ALA A 481 -12.53 -6.36 -18.43
CA ALA A 481 -11.79 -5.45 -19.30
C ALA A 481 -10.29 -5.79 -19.36
N ALA A 482 -9.68 -6.20 -18.24
CA ALA A 482 -8.30 -6.70 -18.20
C ALA A 482 -8.12 -7.93 -19.09
N ARG A 483 -9.05 -8.87 -19.08
CA ARG A 483 -9.05 -10.05 -19.97
C ARG A 483 -9.05 -9.65 -21.44
N ARG A 484 -9.92 -8.68 -21.84
CA ARG A 484 -9.94 -8.19 -23.22
C ARG A 484 -8.64 -7.53 -23.61
N MET A 485 -8.05 -6.75 -22.71
CA MET A 485 -6.78 -6.06 -22.95
C MET A 485 -5.64 -7.06 -23.16
N THR A 486 -5.52 -8.05 -22.30
CA THR A 486 -4.52 -9.14 -22.43
C THR A 486 -4.72 -9.95 -23.71
N ALA A 487 -5.95 -10.31 -24.04
CA ALA A 487 -6.25 -11.06 -25.27
C ALA A 487 -5.90 -10.26 -26.55
N ALA A 488 -6.19 -8.96 -26.56
CA ALA A 488 -5.84 -8.11 -27.69
C ALA A 488 -4.34 -7.96 -27.86
N ARG A 489 -3.55 -7.84 -26.78
CA ARG A 489 -2.09 -7.78 -26.82
C ARG A 489 -1.51 -9.09 -27.34
N ARG A 490 -1.92 -10.25 -26.83
CA ARG A 490 -1.48 -11.57 -27.31
C ARG A 490 -1.74 -11.77 -28.78
N ALA A 491 -2.93 -11.36 -29.26
CA ALA A 491 -3.26 -11.44 -30.69
C ALA A 491 -2.37 -10.52 -31.58
N MET A 492 -1.94 -9.37 -31.07
CA MET A 492 -0.97 -8.51 -31.79
C MET A 492 0.42 -9.14 -31.87
N GLU A 493 0.89 -9.75 -30.78
CA GLU A 493 2.19 -10.44 -30.72
C GLU A 493 2.26 -11.64 -31.70
N GLU A 494 1.17 -12.42 -31.78
CA GLU A 494 1.06 -13.54 -32.75
C GLU A 494 1.10 -13.09 -34.22
N VAL A 495 0.63 -11.88 -34.53
CA VAL A 495 0.67 -11.32 -35.89
C VAL A 495 2.05 -10.79 -36.26
N GLN A 496 2.86 -10.41 -35.26
CA GLN A 496 4.22 -9.85 -35.46
C GLN A 496 5.32 -10.90 -35.42
N SER A 497 5.04 -12.10 -34.87
CA SER A 497 5.94 -13.27 -34.86
C SER A 497 5.84 -14.07 -36.18
#